data_ab4c43f59a3d9e35ecfa95cb72aff23f
#
_entry.id   ab4c43f59a3d9e35ecfa95cb72aff23f
#
_cell.length_a   1.000
_cell.length_b   1.000
_cell.length_c   1.000
_cell.angle_alpha   90.00
_cell.angle_beta   90.00
_cell.angle_gamma   90.00
#
_symmetry.space_group_name_H-M   'P 1'
#
loop_
_entity.id
_entity.type
_entity.pdbx_description
1 polymer ?
#
loop_
_entity_poly.entity_id
_entity_poly.type
_entity_poly.pdbx_seq_one_letter_code
_entity_poly.pdbx_strand_id
1 'polypeptide(L)'
;MARKKKEYRELKVSSFYNYGSKISPMLRLQGLWLEDFGFKIGEPILVKCEDGKLIISLDHERALAKEKEQAFLDEEMAKIQKRYEIEKKRIYQQVVAEREGRYGEDV
;
A
#
# COMPACT_ATOMS: atom_id res chain seq x y z
N MET A 1 21.21 -22.45 9.89
CA MET A 1 20.23 -23.52 10.14
C MET A 1 18.82 -23.04 9.87
N ALA A 2 18.09 -23.79 9.07
CA ALA A 2 16.70 -23.47 8.80
C ALA A 2 15.86 -23.70 10.07
N ARG A 3 14.95 -22.77 10.36
CA ARG A 3 14.01 -22.93 11.46
C ARG A 3 13.07 -24.09 11.18
N LYS A 4 12.79 -24.88 12.19
CA LYS A 4 11.79 -25.92 12.09
C LYS A 4 10.41 -25.27 11.98
N LYS A 5 9.65 -25.65 10.97
CA LYS A 5 8.25 -25.20 10.84
C LYS A 5 7.40 -25.95 11.86
N LYS A 6 6.93 -25.24 12.87
CA LYS A 6 6.02 -25.80 13.85
C LYS A 6 4.61 -25.75 13.33
N GLU A 7 3.92 -26.88 13.41
CA GLU A 7 2.52 -26.97 12.98
C GLU A 7 1.57 -26.28 13.95
N TYR A 8 1.87 -26.29 15.23
CA TYR A 8 1.03 -25.69 16.26
C TYR A 8 1.81 -24.70 17.11
N ARG A 9 1.12 -23.65 17.54
CA ARG A 9 1.65 -22.66 18.47
C ARG A 9 0.59 -22.36 19.53
N GLU A 10 0.99 -22.41 20.78
CA GLU A 10 0.12 -22.12 21.90
C GLU A 10 0.16 -20.63 22.21
N LEU A 11 -1.00 -20.00 22.16
CA LEU A 11 -1.16 -18.59 22.43
C LEU A 11 -2.37 -18.39 23.34
N LYS A 12 -2.43 -17.22 23.94
CA LYS A 12 -3.56 -16.84 24.80
C LYS A 12 -4.26 -15.61 24.21
N VAL A 13 -5.56 -15.55 24.43
CA VAL A 13 -6.29 -14.31 24.15
C VAL A 13 -5.85 -13.27 25.18
N SER A 14 -5.29 -12.18 24.70
CA SER A 14 -4.86 -11.08 25.56
C SER A 14 -5.89 -9.96 25.58
N SER A 15 -5.66 -8.97 26.39
CA SER A 15 -6.50 -7.80 26.44
C SER A 15 -5.88 -6.65 25.69
N PHE A 16 -6.72 -5.90 24.99
CA PHE A 16 -6.33 -4.66 24.34
C PHE A 16 -7.10 -3.51 24.96
N TYR A 17 -6.36 -2.50 25.41
CA TYR A 17 -6.95 -1.32 26.02
C TYR A 17 -7.13 -0.23 24.98
N ASN A 18 -8.36 0.04 24.63
CA ASN A 18 -8.68 1.05 23.64
C ASN A 18 -8.83 2.43 24.29
N TYR A 19 -8.45 3.46 23.55
CA TYR A 19 -8.63 4.84 24.01
C TYR A 19 -10.11 5.09 24.32
N GLY A 20 -10.42 5.28 25.59
CA GLY A 20 -11.76 5.69 25.97
C GLY A 20 -12.64 4.66 26.61
N SER A 21 -12.17 3.51 27.04
CA SER A 21 -12.85 2.78 28.09
C SER A 21 -13.16 1.30 27.98
N LYS A 22 -13.02 0.67 26.83
CA LYS A 22 -13.35 -0.76 26.77
C LYS A 22 -12.12 -1.63 26.55
N ILE A 23 -11.95 -2.59 27.45
CA ILE A 23 -10.96 -3.65 27.26
C ILE A 23 -11.59 -4.65 26.30
N SER A 24 -10.92 -4.93 25.19
CA SER A 24 -11.39 -5.91 24.22
C SER A 24 -10.41 -7.09 24.14
N PRO A 25 -10.90 -8.30 23.78
CA PRO A 25 -10.01 -9.42 23.56
C PRO A 25 -9.16 -9.21 22.32
N MET A 26 -7.93 -9.68 22.36
CA MET A 26 -6.97 -9.53 21.27
C MET A 26 -6.19 -10.82 21.07
N LEU A 27 -6.03 -11.19 19.81
CA LEU A 27 -5.11 -12.27 19.41
C LEU A 27 -3.91 -11.62 18.74
N ARG A 28 -2.72 -11.94 19.22
CA ARG A 28 -1.49 -11.44 18.62
C ARG A 28 -0.71 -12.57 17.99
N LEU A 29 -0.56 -12.50 16.68
CA LEU A 29 0.29 -13.39 15.91
C LEU A 29 1.48 -12.58 15.43
N GLN A 30 2.66 -12.90 15.91
CA GLN A 30 3.84 -12.10 15.63
C GLN A 30 5.08 -12.97 15.59
N GLY A 31 5.92 -12.74 14.62
CA GLY A 31 7.20 -13.42 14.51
C GLY A 31 7.59 -13.71 13.08
N LEU A 32 8.86 -13.97 12.89
CA LEU A 32 9.40 -14.32 11.57
C LEU A 32 8.83 -15.63 11.03
N TRP A 33 8.30 -16.48 11.92
CA TRP A 33 7.67 -17.75 11.52
C TRP A 33 6.47 -17.56 10.60
N LEU A 34 5.85 -16.38 10.61
CA LEU A 34 4.74 -16.05 9.71
C LEU A 34 5.19 -16.06 8.25
N GLU A 35 6.40 -15.60 7.98
CA GLU A 35 6.98 -15.64 6.63
C GLU A 35 7.20 -17.05 6.11
N ASP A 36 7.49 -17.99 7.02
CA ASP A 36 7.69 -19.39 6.66
C ASP A 36 6.43 -20.02 6.05
N PHE A 37 5.27 -19.48 6.37
CA PHE A 37 3.97 -19.92 5.86
C PHE A 37 3.37 -18.99 4.81
N GLY A 38 4.15 -18.03 4.32
CA GLY A 38 3.73 -17.14 3.26
C GLY A 38 3.07 -15.83 3.70
N PHE A 39 2.96 -15.61 5.02
CA PHE A 39 2.37 -14.39 5.56
C PHE A 39 3.44 -13.31 5.66
N LYS A 40 3.70 -12.64 4.53
CA LYS A 40 4.70 -11.59 4.44
C LYS A 40 4.08 -10.22 4.71
N ILE A 41 4.90 -9.26 5.12
CA ILE A 41 4.45 -7.90 5.39
C ILE A 41 3.77 -7.32 4.14
N GLY A 42 2.57 -6.78 4.33
CA GLY A 42 1.80 -6.18 3.26
C GLY A 42 0.86 -7.12 2.54
N GLU A 43 0.96 -8.42 2.77
CA GLU A 43 0.06 -9.37 2.14
C GLU A 43 -1.34 -9.31 2.77
N PRO A 44 -2.41 -9.24 1.97
CA PRO A 44 -3.76 -9.25 2.51
C PRO A 44 -4.14 -10.63 2.99
N ILE A 45 -4.86 -10.68 4.10
CA ILE A 45 -5.33 -11.93 4.71
C ILE A 45 -6.84 -11.89 4.88
N LEU A 46 -7.42 -13.08 4.93
CA LEU A 46 -8.84 -13.27 5.19
C LEU A 46 -8.99 -14.08 6.45
N VAL A 47 -9.84 -13.64 7.36
CA VAL A 47 -10.14 -14.37 8.59
C VAL A 47 -11.57 -14.85 8.52
N LYS A 48 -11.75 -16.15 8.47
CA LYS A 48 -13.07 -16.78 8.54
C LYS A 48 -13.40 -17.07 10.00
N CYS A 49 -14.49 -16.54 10.48
CA CYS A 49 -14.91 -16.64 11.88
C CYS A 49 -16.00 -17.68 12.04
N GLU A 50 -15.75 -18.64 12.90
CA GLU A 50 -16.70 -19.67 13.30
C GLU A 50 -16.63 -19.80 14.83
N ASP A 51 -17.69 -20.32 15.46
CA ASP A 51 -17.68 -20.50 16.90
C ASP A 51 -16.51 -21.41 17.34
N GLY A 52 -15.63 -20.84 18.19
CA GLY A 52 -14.48 -21.54 18.70
C GLY A 52 -13.35 -21.76 17.70
N LYS A 53 -13.45 -21.13 16.51
CA LYS A 53 -12.46 -21.37 15.45
C LYS A 53 -12.29 -20.14 14.57
N LEU A 54 -11.04 -19.76 14.31
CA LEU A 54 -10.71 -18.73 13.34
C LEU A 54 -9.78 -19.34 12.30
N ILE A 55 -10.10 -19.17 11.02
CA ILE A 55 -9.28 -19.64 9.92
C ILE A 55 -8.67 -18.44 9.24
N ILE A 56 -7.36 -18.32 9.30
CA ILE A 56 -6.60 -17.24 8.69
C ILE A 56 -5.94 -17.78 7.42
N SER A 57 -6.22 -17.13 6.30
CA SER A 57 -5.64 -17.52 5.02
C SER A 57 -5.18 -16.31 4.23
N LEU A 58 -4.27 -16.53 3.30
CA LEU A 58 -3.84 -15.49 2.37
C LEU A 58 -4.97 -15.20 1.38
N ASP A 59 -5.22 -13.94 1.12
CA ASP A 59 -6.24 -13.50 0.18
C ASP A 59 -5.60 -13.18 -1.17
N HIS A 60 -5.39 -14.21 -1.97
CA HIS A 60 -4.72 -14.08 -3.27
C HIS A 60 -5.51 -13.22 -4.26
N GLU A 61 -6.82 -13.27 -4.21
CA GLU A 61 -7.67 -12.47 -5.10
C GLU A 61 -7.49 -10.98 -4.82
N ARG A 62 -7.48 -10.61 -3.55
CA ARG A 62 -7.30 -9.22 -3.15
C ARG A 62 -5.88 -8.74 -3.42
N ALA A 63 -4.89 -9.62 -3.28
CA ALA A 63 -3.51 -9.32 -3.62
C ALA A 63 -3.35 -9.00 -5.11
N LEU A 64 -3.96 -9.81 -5.98
CA LEU A 64 -3.96 -9.56 -7.42
C LEU A 64 -4.71 -8.29 -7.80
N ALA A 65 -5.85 -8.04 -7.17
CA ALA A 65 -6.61 -6.81 -7.39
C ALA A 65 -5.80 -5.58 -7.01
N LYS A 66 -5.08 -5.65 -5.90
CA LYS A 66 -4.20 -4.58 -5.43
C LYS A 66 -3.06 -4.31 -6.41
N GLU A 67 -2.44 -5.35 -6.94
CA GLU A 67 -1.37 -5.21 -7.94
C GLU A 67 -1.88 -4.54 -9.22
N LYS A 68 -3.04 -4.96 -9.71
CA LYS A 68 -3.66 -4.36 -10.90
C LYS A 68 -4.03 -2.91 -10.69
N GLU A 69 -4.58 -2.60 -9.53
CA GLU A 69 -4.93 -1.24 -9.13
C GLU A 69 -3.70 -0.34 -9.06
N GLN A 70 -2.62 -0.84 -8.45
CA GLN A 70 -1.37 -0.11 -8.34
C GLN A 70 -0.74 0.13 -9.72
N ALA A 71 -0.73 -0.87 -10.57
CA ALA A 71 -0.21 -0.76 -11.94
C ALA A 71 -1.00 0.28 -12.74
N PHE A 72 -2.32 0.28 -12.61
CA PHE A 72 -3.18 1.27 -13.26
C PHE A 72 -2.89 2.69 -12.76
N LEU A 73 -2.77 2.86 -11.44
CA LEU A 73 -2.44 4.15 -10.85
C LEU A 73 -1.08 4.66 -11.31
N ASP A 74 -0.08 3.79 -11.35
CA ASP A 74 1.27 4.14 -11.81
C ASP A 74 1.25 4.60 -13.26
N GLU A 75 0.49 3.92 -14.11
CA GLU A 75 0.33 4.27 -15.52
C GLU A 75 -0.34 5.62 -15.69
N GLU A 76 -1.41 5.87 -14.95
CA GLU A 76 -2.13 7.15 -15.00
C GLU A 76 -1.30 8.30 -14.45
N MET A 77 -0.54 8.07 -13.39
CA MET A 77 0.38 9.06 -12.82
C MET A 77 1.48 9.43 -13.81
N ALA A 78 2.01 8.44 -14.54
CA ALA A 78 3.01 8.68 -15.57
C ALA A 78 2.45 9.56 -16.69
N LYS A 79 1.21 9.35 -17.10
CA LYS A 79 0.54 10.18 -18.11
C LYS A 79 0.36 11.61 -17.66
N ILE A 80 -0.04 11.81 -16.41
CA ILE A 80 -0.21 13.14 -15.82
C ILE A 80 1.13 13.86 -15.75
N GLN A 81 2.18 13.18 -15.35
CA GLN A 81 3.54 13.72 -15.28
C GLN A 81 4.00 14.19 -16.65
N LYS A 82 3.75 13.40 -17.68
CA LYS A 82 4.10 13.72 -19.06
C LYS A 82 3.37 14.97 -19.56
N ARG A 83 2.07 15.07 -19.28
CA ARG A 83 1.26 16.25 -19.64
C ARG A 83 1.77 17.49 -18.93
N TYR A 84 2.08 17.36 -17.65
CA TYR A 84 2.61 18.45 -16.83
C TYR A 84 3.91 19.00 -17.43
N GLU A 85 4.83 18.13 -17.82
CA GLU A 85 6.10 18.52 -18.43
C GLU A 85 5.90 19.25 -19.76
N ILE A 86 4.97 18.78 -20.59
CA ILE A 86 4.64 19.41 -21.88
C ILE A 86 4.02 20.79 -21.66
N GLU A 87 3.08 20.91 -20.75
CA GLU A 87 2.41 22.17 -20.44
C GLU A 87 3.39 23.19 -19.84
N LYS A 88 4.25 22.76 -18.95
CA LYS A 88 5.27 23.59 -18.35
C LYS A 88 6.20 24.18 -19.40
N LYS A 89 6.64 23.37 -20.34
CA LYS A 89 7.51 23.75 -21.43
C LYS A 89 6.84 24.77 -22.35
N ARG A 90 5.58 24.52 -22.67
CA ARG A 90 4.75 25.40 -23.50
C ARG A 90 4.57 26.78 -22.86
N ILE A 91 4.26 26.82 -21.58
CA ILE A 91 4.09 28.08 -20.83
C ILE A 91 5.40 28.85 -20.80
N TYR A 92 6.51 28.16 -20.54
CA TYR A 92 7.82 28.76 -20.51
C TYR A 92 8.19 29.41 -21.86
N GLN A 93 7.96 28.70 -22.96
CA GLN A 93 8.21 29.20 -24.31
C GLN A 93 7.36 30.45 -24.62
N GLN A 94 6.11 30.46 -24.18
CA GLN A 94 5.22 31.59 -24.36
C GLN A 94 5.71 32.83 -23.60
N VAL A 95 6.16 32.66 -22.36
CA VAL A 95 6.70 33.75 -21.53
C VAL A 95 7.96 34.32 -22.17
N VAL A 96 8.85 33.48 -22.66
CA VAL A 96 10.07 33.90 -23.35
C VAL A 96 9.75 34.68 -24.63
N ALA A 97 8.78 34.19 -25.42
CA ALA A 97 8.36 34.87 -26.66
C ALA A 97 7.77 36.26 -26.38
N GLU A 98 6.97 36.41 -25.34
CA GLU A 98 6.43 37.71 -24.93
C GLU A 98 7.53 38.66 -24.47
N ARG A 99 8.51 38.15 -23.75
CA ARG A 99 9.66 38.92 -23.28
C ARG A 99 10.51 39.43 -24.46
N GLU A 100 10.75 38.58 -25.44
CA GLU A 100 11.51 38.93 -26.66
C GLU A 100 10.73 39.98 -27.49
N GLY A 101 9.42 39.84 -27.57
CA GLY A 101 8.56 40.79 -28.24
C GLY A 101 8.60 42.18 -27.61
N ARG A 102 8.65 42.24 -26.28
CA ARG A 102 8.77 43.51 -25.55
C ARG A 102 10.12 44.21 -25.84
N TYR A 103 11.18 43.43 -25.83
CA TYR A 103 12.50 43.98 -26.12
C TYR A 103 12.62 44.46 -27.56
N GLY A 104 11.91 43.82 -28.48
CA GLY A 104 11.87 44.20 -29.89
C GLY A 104 11.12 45.52 -30.14
N GLU A 105 10.13 45.84 -29.32
CA GLU A 105 9.32 47.09 -29.43
C GLU A 105 10.06 48.31 -28.95
N ASP A 106 11.04 48.14 -28.05
CA ASP A 106 11.78 49.24 -27.46
C ASP A 106 12.98 49.74 -28.32
N VAL A 107 13.13 49.20 -29.49
CA VAL A 107 14.24 49.60 -30.37
C VAL A 107 13.84 50.72 -31.32
#